data_8bf6309c7154a68f2c673cf74815e343
#
_entry.id   8bf6309c7154a68f2c673cf74815e343
#
_cell.length_a   1.000
_cell.length_b   1.000
_cell.length_c   1.000
_cell.angle_alpha   90.00
_cell.angle_beta   90.00
_cell.angle_gamma   90.00
#
_symmetry.space_group_name_H-M   'P 1'
#
loop_
_entity.id
_entity.type
_entity.pdbx_description
1 polymer ?
#
loop_
_entity_poly.entity_id
_entity_poly.type
_entity_poly.pdbx_seq_one_letter_code
_entity_poly.pdbx_strand_id
1 'polypeptide(L)'
;MGHYKLIDHTADIGISVEGKDLKDLFETSAYAMSSQMFDLNKFKDRETKRIELEGVNLEDLLVRWLNELIFLSEKGYIFKNFNIGNLKETSLSASVKGERIDFRKTPLKQQIKAATYHQLEIKNVGNRWQATIIFDV
;
A
#
# COMPACT_ATOMS: atom_id res chain seq x y z
N MET A 1 -1.37 -4.88 -13.72
CA MET A 1 -1.69 -4.33 -12.40
C MET A 1 -3.18 -4.41 -12.16
N GLY A 2 -3.61 -4.51 -10.90
CA GLY A 2 -5.01 -4.51 -10.53
C GLY A 2 -5.67 -3.14 -10.64
N HIS A 3 -6.87 -3.05 -10.14
CA HIS A 3 -7.68 -1.85 -10.18
C HIS A 3 -8.02 -1.38 -8.76
N TYR A 4 -8.21 -0.07 -8.62
CA TYR A 4 -8.69 0.49 -7.36
C TYR A 4 -9.61 1.67 -7.63
N LYS A 5 -10.41 2.01 -6.63
CA LYS A 5 -11.22 3.23 -6.64
C LYS A 5 -11.35 3.76 -5.22
N LEU A 6 -11.52 5.07 -5.12
CA LEU A 6 -11.81 5.72 -3.85
C LEU A 6 -13.26 5.49 -3.45
N ILE A 7 -13.48 5.36 -2.14
CA ILE A 7 -14.81 5.19 -1.56
C ILE A 7 -15.02 6.35 -0.60
N ASP A 8 -16.19 7.01 -0.69
CA ASP A 8 -16.57 8.04 0.26
C ASP A 8 -16.73 7.42 1.65
N HIS A 9 -16.06 7.99 2.62
CA HIS A 9 -16.16 7.57 4.00
C HIS A 9 -16.03 8.80 4.90
N THR A 10 -16.90 8.90 5.89
CA THR A 10 -16.91 10.05 6.80
C THR A 10 -15.61 10.13 7.58
N ALA A 11 -14.87 11.22 7.43
CA ALA A 11 -13.62 11.53 8.14
C ALA A 11 -12.41 10.61 7.81
N ASP A 12 -12.57 9.67 6.88
CA ASP A 12 -11.51 8.73 6.51
C ASP A 12 -11.39 8.65 5.00
N ILE A 13 -10.38 7.90 4.51
CA ILE A 13 -10.28 7.56 3.10
C ILE A 13 -10.47 6.06 2.97
N GLY A 14 -11.36 5.64 2.09
CA GLY A 14 -11.55 4.24 1.73
C GLY A 14 -11.05 3.97 0.32
N ILE A 15 -10.40 2.83 0.12
CA ILE A 15 -9.96 2.38 -1.19
C ILE A 15 -10.45 0.94 -1.39
N SER A 16 -11.15 0.72 -2.51
CA SER A 16 -11.52 -0.61 -2.95
C SER A 16 -10.49 -1.07 -3.98
N VAL A 17 -9.89 -2.23 -3.77
CA VAL A 17 -8.80 -2.74 -4.59
C VAL A 17 -9.17 -4.10 -5.15
N GLU A 18 -8.75 -4.35 -6.38
CA GLU A 18 -8.97 -5.62 -7.06
C GLU A 18 -7.68 -6.04 -7.76
N GLY A 19 -7.31 -7.31 -7.63
CA GLY A 19 -6.12 -7.87 -8.25
C GLY A 19 -6.38 -9.25 -8.85
N LYS A 20 -5.56 -9.65 -9.82
CA LYS A 20 -5.67 -10.96 -10.46
C LYS A 20 -5.22 -12.10 -9.55
N ASP A 21 -4.34 -11.80 -8.61
CA ASP A 21 -3.86 -12.71 -7.57
C ASP A 21 -3.55 -11.91 -6.30
N LEU A 22 -3.13 -12.59 -5.24
CA LEU A 22 -2.83 -11.92 -3.97
C LEU A 22 -1.65 -10.97 -4.07
N LYS A 23 -0.60 -11.33 -4.81
CA LYS A 23 0.55 -10.44 -5.00
C LYS A 23 0.12 -9.14 -5.68
N ASP A 24 -0.68 -9.26 -6.73
CA ASP A 24 -1.21 -8.11 -7.47
C ASP A 24 -2.10 -7.25 -6.56
N LEU A 25 -2.92 -7.88 -5.71
CA LEU A 25 -3.75 -7.16 -4.75
C LEU A 25 -2.90 -6.32 -3.79
N PHE A 26 -1.83 -6.90 -3.23
CA PHE A 26 -0.95 -6.20 -2.30
C PHE A 26 -0.16 -5.08 -3.00
N GLU A 27 0.33 -5.35 -4.21
CA GLU A 27 1.06 -4.33 -5.00
C GLU A 27 0.15 -3.17 -5.38
N THR A 28 -1.06 -3.47 -5.84
CA THR A 28 -2.04 -2.44 -6.23
C THR A 28 -2.50 -1.63 -5.02
N SER A 29 -2.68 -2.27 -3.87
CA SER A 29 -3.04 -1.58 -2.63
C SER A 29 -1.97 -0.55 -2.24
N ALA A 30 -0.70 -0.93 -2.34
CA ALA A 30 0.41 -0.03 -2.04
C ALA A 30 0.48 1.13 -3.04
N TYR A 31 0.31 0.86 -4.32
CA TYR A 31 0.30 1.88 -5.36
C TYR A 31 -0.87 2.86 -5.15
N ALA A 32 -2.06 2.34 -4.89
CA ALA A 32 -3.24 3.15 -4.68
C ALA A 32 -3.07 4.10 -3.49
N MET A 33 -2.59 3.57 -2.37
CA MET A 33 -2.33 4.38 -1.18
C MET A 33 -1.28 5.46 -1.46
N SER A 34 -0.15 5.07 -2.02
CA SER A 34 0.96 5.99 -2.30
C SER A 34 0.56 7.08 -3.29
N SER A 35 -0.30 6.75 -4.27
CA SER A 35 -0.83 7.71 -5.23
C SER A 35 -1.75 8.75 -4.58
N GLN A 36 -2.41 8.40 -3.47
CA GLN A 36 -3.19 9.37 -2.72
C GLN A 36 -2.30 10.31 -1.92
N MET A 37 -1.17 9.82 -1.43
CA MET A 37 -0.25 10.59 -0.62
C MET A 37 0.61 11.53 -1.46
N PHE A 38 1.08 11.08 -2.62
CA PHE A 38 2.06 11.81 -3.44
C PHE A 38 1.73 11.72 -4.92
N ASP A 39 2.19 12.70 -5.69
CA ASP A 39 2.19 12.62 -7.15
C ASP A 39 3.41 11.78 -7.57
N LEU A 40 3.20 10.49 -7.76
CA LEU A 40 4.27 9.52 -8.00
C LEU A 40 5.03 9.79 -9.31
N ASN A 41 4.40 10.47 -10.27
CA ASN A 41 5.04 10.78 -11.55
C ASN A 41 6.22 11.76 -11.40
N LYS A 42 6.30 12.46 -10.28
CA LYS A 42 7.40 13.41 -10.00
C LYS A 42 8.65 12.73 -9.46
N PHE A 43 8.60 11.43 -9.18
CA PHE A 43 9.70 10.71 -8.54
C PHE A 43 10.22 9.61 -9.43
N LYS A 44 11.49 9.22 -9.20
CA LYS A 44 12.20 8.22 -10.01
C LYS A 44 12.61 7.03 -9.16
N ASP A 45 12.92 5.92 -9.81
CA ASP A 45 13.38 4.70 -9.15
C ASP A 45 14.89 4.78 -8.89
N ARG A 46 15.29 5.62 -7.94
CA ARG A 46 16.70 5.83 -7.61
C ARG A 46 17.21 4.94 -6.50
N GLU A 47 16.33 4.46 -5.65
CA GLU A 47 16.67 3.60 -4.52
C GLU A 47 15.75 2.38 -4.48
N THR A 48 16.31 1.27 -4.03
CA THR A 48 15.58 0.03 -3.82
C THR A 48 15.67 -0.32 -2.35
N LYS A 49 14.53 -0.71 -1.77
CA LYS A 49 14.51 -1.17 -0.38
C LYS A 49 13.80 -2.51 -0.30
N ARG A 50 14.35 -3.40 0.53
CA ARG A 50 13.74 -4.69 0.78
C ARG A 50 12.91 -4.62 2.05
N ILE A 51 11.71 -5.22 2.00
CA ILE A 51 10.79 -5.26 3.12
C ILE A 51 10.44 -6.71 3.40
N GLU A 52 10.58 -7.12 4.67
CA GLU A 52 10.20 -8.46 5.13
C GLU A 52 9.29 -8.29 6.33
N LEU A 53 8.13 -8.94 6.32
CA LEU A 53 7.11 -8.80 7.35
C LEU A 53 6.52 -10.14 7.71
N GLU A 54 6.06 -10.24 8.94
CA GLU A 54 5.27 -11.36 9.44
C GLU A 54 3.94 -10.84 9.98
N GLY A 55 2.92 -11.66 9.92
CA GLY A 55 1.59 -11.33 10.43
C GLY A 55 0.84 -12.60 10.79
N VAL A 56 -0.37 -12.45 11.30
CA VAL A 56 -1.19 -13.58 11.78
C VAL A 56 -2.10 -14.15 10.68
N ASN A 57 -2.42 -13.37 9.66
CA ASN A 57 -3.22 -13.78 8.51
C ASN A 57 -3.00 -12.78 7.37
N LEU A 58 -3.67 -12.97 6.24
CA LEU A 58 -3.51 -12.11 5.07
C LEU A 58 -3.97 -10.67 5.32
N GLU A 59 -5.07 -10.49 6.04
CA GLU A 59 -5.56 -9.16 6.38
C GLU A 59 -4.56 -8.40 7.24
N ASP A 60 -4.01 -9.05 8.24
CA ASP A 60 -2.98 -8.47 9.10
C ASP A 60 -1.71 -8.13 8.30
N LEU A 61 -1.29 -9.02 7.39
CA LEU A 61 -0.16 -8.74 6.52
C LEU A 61 -0.39 -7.53 5.63
N LEU A 62 -1.60 -7.37 5.10
CA LEU A 62 -1.92 -6.23 4.26
C LEU A 62 -1.81 -4.92 5.05
N VAL A 63 -2.36 -4.89 6.27
CA VAL A 63 -2.26 -3.72 7.13
C VAL A 63 -0.81 -3.42 7.48
N ARG A 64 -0.03 -4.43 7.86
CA ARG A 64 1.40 -4.25 8.19
C ARG A 64 2.20 -3.78 6.99
N TRP A 65 1.92 -4.30 5.81
CA TRP A 65 2.54 -3.89 4.55
C TRP A 65 2.33 -2.40 4.28
N LEU A 66 1.08 -1.97 4.35
CA LEU A 66 0.73 -0.57 4.08
C LEU A 66 1.29 0.37 5.16
N ASN A 67 1.23 -0.04 6.43
CA ASN A 67 1.75 0.77 7.53
C ASN A 67 3.28 0.87 7.49
N GLU A 68 3.99 -0.16 7.03
CA GLU A 68 5.44 -0.07 6.83
C GLU A 68 5.78 0.97 5.78
N LEU A 69 5.03 1.02 4.69
CA LEU A 69 5.23 2.02 3.64
C LEU A 69 4.93 3.43 4.15
N ILE A 70 3.89 3.59 4.97
CA ILE A 70 3.59 4.88 5.60
C ILE A 70 4.74 5.32 6.51
N PHE A 71 5.25 4.40 7.34
CA PHE A 71 6.37 4.66 8.22
C PHE A 71 7.60 5.12 7.44
N LEU A 72 7.93 4.44 6.34
CA LEU A 72 9.07 4.81 5.51
C LEU A 72 8.86 6.16 4.83
N SER A 73 7.61 6.50 4.47
CA SER A 73 7.32 7.81 3.88
C SER A 73 7.61 8.95 4.86
N GLU A 74 7.40 8.72 6.15
CA GLU A 74 7.73 9.71 7.18
C GLU A 74 9.23 9.96 7.28
N LYS A 75 10.04 9.03 6.80
CA LYS A 75 11.50 9.16 6.72
C LYS A 75 11.99 9.71 5.38
N GLY A 76 11.06 10.11 4.51
CA GLY A 76 11.37 10.69 3.23
C GLY A 76 11.39 9.72 2.06
N TYR A 77 11.05 8.46 2.25
CA TYR A 77 10.99 7.48 1.16
C TYR A 77 9.66 7.56 0.44
N ILE A 78 9.69 7.82 -0.85
CA ILE A 78 8.51 7.81 -1.71
C ILE A 78 8.71 6.71 -2.73
N PHE A 79 7.96 5.62 -2.55
CA PHE A 79 8.04 4.47 -3.46
C PHE A 79 6.95 4.55 -4.51
N LYS A 80 7.27 4.11 -5.70
CA LYS A 80 6.35 4.11 -6.84
C LYS A 80 6.26 2.75 -7.53
N ASN A 81 7.20 1.86 -7.28
CA ASN A 81 7.17 0.50 -7.79
C ASN A 81 7.22 -0.48 -6.64
N PHE A 82 6.30 -1.42 -6.64
CA PHE A 82 6.10 -2.38 -5.56
C PHE A 82 6.12 -3.78 -6.17
N ASN A 83 7.04 -4.60 -5.72
CA ASN A 83 7.20 -5.96 -6.22
C ASN A 83 7.18 -6.94 -5.06
N ILE A 84 6.09 -7.68 -4.92
CA ILE A 84 5.96 -8.73 -3.92
C ILE A 84 6.71 -9.97 -4.45
N GLY A 85 7.77 -10.34 -3.78
CA GLY A 85 8.55 -11.52 -4.16
C GLY A 85 7.94 -12.80 -3.65
N ASN A 86 7.62 -12.86 -2.36
CA ASN A 86 7.04 -14.03 -1.72
C ASN A 86 5.91 -13.61 -0.80
N LEU A 87 4.77 -14.28 -0.91
CA LEU A 87 3.60 -14.00 -0.08
C LEU A 87 2.99 -15.31 0.39
N LYS A 88 2.95 -15.50 1.70
CA LYS A 88 2.30 -16.60 2.38
C LYS A 88 1.26 -16.03 3.34
N GLU A 89 0.47 -16.90 3.97
CA GLU A 89 -0.59 -16.44 4.87
C GLU A 89 -0.05 -15.61 6.05
N THR A 90 1.20 -15.86 6.47
CA THR A 90 1.77 -15.23 7.67
C THR A 90 3.11 -14.54 7.40
N SER A 91 3.55 -14.42 6.14
CA SER A 91 4.80 -13.77 5.82
C SER A 91 4.79 -13.14 4.44
N LEU A 92 5.58 -12.07 4.30
CA LEU A 92 5.71 -11.33 3.05
C LEU A 92 7.14 -10.86 2.89
N SER A 93 7.67 -10.98 1.67
CA SER A 93 8.90 -10.30 1.29
C SER A 93 8.67 -9.53 0.00
N ALA A 94 9.22 -8.33 -0.06
CA ALA A 94 8.99 -7.43 -1.18
C ALA A 94 10.22 -6.60 -1.47
N SER A 95 10.29 -6.08 -2.69
CA SER A 95 11.25 -5.07 -3.10
C SER A 95 10.47 -3.85 -3.57
N VAL A 96 10.82 -2.69 -3.06
CA VAL A 96 10.15 -1.44 -3.42
C VAL A 96 11.18 -0.46 -3.96
N LYS A 97 10.78 0.32 -4.94
CA LYS A 97 11.67 1.28 -5.61
C LYS A 97 11.04 2.65 -5.64
N GLY A 98 11.87 3.65 -5.45
CA GLY A 98 11.45 5.02 -5.46
C GLY A 98 12.61 5.96 -5.18
N GLU A 99 12.31 7.01 -4.46
CA GLU A 99 13.28 8.07 -4.21
C GLU A 99 13.23 8.48 -2.75
N ARG A 100 14.38 8.80 -2.18
CA ARG A 100 14.44 9.41 -0.86
C ARG A 100 14.70 10.89 -1.01
N ILE A 101 13.85 11.71 -0.42
CA ILE A 101 13.95 13.15 -0.50
C ILE A 101 13.86 13.76 0.90
N ASP A 102 14.14 15.06 1.00
CA ASP A 102 13.92 15.79 2.24
C ASP A 102 12.40 15.87 2.47
N PHE A 103 11.89 15.12 3.44
CA PHE A 103 10.46 15.03 3.71
C PHE A 103 9.81 16.39 4.01
N ARG A 104 10.60 17.38 4.48
CA ARG A 104 10.09 18.73 4.72
C ARG A 104 9.78 19.48 3.43
N LYS A 105 10.32 19.03 2.31
CA LYS A 105 10.12 19.63 0.98
C LYS A 105 9.19 18.79 0.11
N THR A 106 8.71 17.67 0.62
CA THR A 106 7.85 16.77 -0.16
C THR A 106 6.46 17.36 -0.28
N PRO A 107 5.96 17.57 -1.50
CA PRO A 107 4.57 18.00 -1.68
C PRO A 107 3.63 16.82 -1.39
N LEU A 108 3.08 16.81 -0.20
CA LEU A 108 2.12 15.82 0.25
C LEU A 108 0.74 16.22 -0.27
N LYS A 109 0.10 15.35 -1.06
CA LYS A 109 -1.26 15.58 -1.55
C LYS A 109 -2.28 15.35 -0.45
N GLN A 110 -2.12 14.28 0.29
CA GLN A 110 -3.02 13.86 1.35
C GLN A 110 -2.21 13.14 2.41
N GLN A 111 -2.35 13.56 3.65
CA GLN A 111 -1.75 12.83 4.77
C GLN A 111 -2.56 11.56 5.03
N ILE A 112 -1.88 10.42 5.11
CA ILE A 112 -2.46 9.16 5.55
C ILE A 112 -1.65 8.72 6.77
N LYS A 113 -2.31 8.60 7.91
CA LYS A 113 -1.64 8.26 9.17
C LYS A 113 -1.46 6.77 9.35
N ALA A 114 -2.45 5.98 8.93
CA ALA A 114 -2.41 4.54 9.11
C ALA A 114 -3.44 3.84 8.24
N ALA A 115 -3.11 2.62 7.81
CA ALA A 115 -4.09 1.67 7.34
C ALA A 115 -4.72 1.01 8.56
N THR A 116 -6.03 0.72 8.51
CA THR A 116 -6.76 0.17 9.64
C THR A 116 -7.34 -1.19 9.32
N TYR A 117 -7.70 -1.94 10.37
CA TYR A 117 -8.41 -3.22 10.23
C TYR A 117 -9.91 -3.04 10.05
N HIS A 118 -10.40 -1.80 10.08
CA HIS A 118 -11.82 -1.51 10.04
C HIS A 118 -12.45 -2.03 8.75
N GLN A 119 -13.44 -2.92 8.87
CA GLN A 119 -14.16 -3.54 7.75
C GLN A 119 -13.24 -4.25 6.74
N LEU A 120 -12.00 -4.54 7.11
CA LEU A 120 -11.06 -5.17 6.19
C LEU A 120 -11.40 -6.64 5.98
N GLU A 121 -11.55 -7.00 4.72
CA GLU A 121 -11.79 -8.38 4.31
C GLU A 121 -11.14 -8.60 2.95
N ILE A 122 -10.36 -9.66 2.84
CA ILE A 122 -9.76 -10.08 1.58
C ILE A 122 -10.60 -11.23 1.05
N LYS A 123 -11.21 -11.05 -0.12
CA LYS A 123 -12.13 -12.01 -0.71
C LYS A 123 -11.64 -12.47 -2.07
N ASN A 124 -11.88 -13.74 -2.38
CA ASN A 124 -11.78 -14.25 -3.73
C ASN A 124 -13.17 -14.23 -4.35
N VAL A 125 -13.35 -13.45 -5.42
CA VAL A 125 -14.63 -13.33 -6.13
C VAL A 125 -14.40 -13.70 -7.58
N GLY A 126 -14.87 -14.88 -7.98
CA GLY A 126 -14.57 -15.43 -9.29
C GLY A 126 -13.08 -15.71 -9.43
N ASN A 127 -12.46 -15.09 -10.42
CA ASN A 127 -11.01 -15.25 -10.67
C ASN A 127 -10.20 -14.07 -10.15
N ARG A 128 -10.79 -13.24 -9.30
CA ARG A 128 -10.11 -12.03 -8.81
C ARG A 128 -10.16 -11.95 -7.29
N TRP A 129 -9.17 -11.26 -6.74
CA TRP A 129 -9.09 -10.96 -5.32
C TRP A 129 -9.47 -9.51 -5.07
N GLN A 130 -10.22 -9.28 -4.00
CA GLN A 130 -10.73 -7.95 -3.66
C GLN A 130 -10.49 -7.63 -2.20
N ALA A 131 -10.27 -6.35 -1.91
CA ALA A 131 -10.19 -5.85 -0.54
C ALA A 131 -10.67 -4.39 -0.50
N THR A 132 -11.26 -4.01 0.62
CA THR A 132 -11.57 -2.62 0.93
C THR A 132 -10.73 -2.23 2.14
N ILE A 133 -9.99 -1.13 2.02
CA ILE A 133 -9.09 -0.67 3.07
C ILE A 133 -9.52 0.73 3.49
N ILE A 134 -9.67 0.93 4.79
CA ILE A 134 -9.99 2.23 5.38
C ILE A 134 -8.72 2.79 6.03
N PHE A 135 -8.40 4.03 5.70
CA PHE A 135 -7.22 4.72 6.22
C PHE A 135 -7.62 5.85 7.15
N ASP A 136 -6.87 6.00 8.24
CA ASP A 136 -6.93 7.20 9.08
C ASP A 136 -6.17 8.34 8.39
N VAL A 137 -6.75 9.51 8.40
CA VAL A 137 -6.15 10.69 7.79
C VAL A 137 -5.98 11.87 8.75
#